data_6a50086f9411abcc523e7049700770e5
#
_entry.id   6a50086f9411abcc523e7049700770e5
#
_cell.length_a   1.000
_cell.length_b   1.000
_cell.length_c   1.000
_cell.angle_alpha   90.00
_cell.angle_beta   90.00
_cell.angle_gamma   90.00
#
_symmetry.space_group_name_H-M   'P 1'
#
loop_
_entity.id
_entity.type
_entity.pdbx_description
1 polymer ?
#
loop_
_entity_poly.entity_id
_entity_poly.type
_entity_poly.pdbx_seq_one_letter_code
_entity_poly.pdbx_strand_id
1 'polypeptide(L)'
;RVAGIVNLVLRNGHVVHYEATGKRGSENEMAMEVDVLFRIYSMTKPVTSVAAMQLYEQGKFQLSDPVTKFVPELKDLKVLNEDGQFEPVKQVMTMHQLLMHTAGMSYGFNAQNDLVDQLYLRADLSSAANLDEFVVRLAKLPLRSQPGERYHYSVAVDVTGLIVERISGQRLDEYIKEHILEPLEMNDTFFEVPEDKRDRFTQNHFINPETGTLVNSDYAPAPYGYRKGVALSDFFDVTLFAGGAGLVFTAMDYARFAEMLRRGGELDGVRILGPKTIKFMTRNHLAEDSMH
;
A
#
# COMPACT_ATOMS: atom_id res chain seq x y z
N ARG A 1 -17.28 18.02 -3.75
CA ARG A 1 -18.45 17.14 -3.94
C ARG A 1 -17.96 15.71 -4.05
N VAL A 2 -18.71 14.74 -3.51
CA VAL A 2 -18.49 13.30 -3.64
C VAL A 2 -19.76 12.65 -4.20
N ALA A 3 -19.65 11.52 -4.90
CA ALA A 3 -20.82 10.81 -5.42
C ALA A 3 -21.62 10.18 -4.29
N GLY A 4 -20.93 9.55 -3.34
CA GLY A 4 -21.50 8.97 -2.14
C GLY A 4 -20.43 8.76 -1.07
N ILE A 5 -20.87 8.39 0.12
CA ILE A 5 -20.02 8.20 1.28
C ILE A 5 -20.59 7.09 2.19
N VAL A 6 -19.71 6.32 2.80
CA VAL A 6 -20.03 5.44 3.92
C VAL A 6 -19.33 5.98 5.16
N ASN A 7 -20.09 6.21 6.22
CA ASN A 7 -19.58 6.65 7.52
C ASN A 7 -19.70 5.52 8.54
N LEU A 8 -18.58 5.17 9.16
CA LEU A 8 -18.53 4.18 10.22
C LEU A 8 -17.78 4.75 11.42
N VAL A 9 -18.41 4.73 12.59
CA VAL A 9 -17.78 5.15 13.84
C VAL A 9 -17.90 4.03 14.87
N LEU A 10 -16.76 3.66 15.45
CA LEU A 10 -16.67 2.74 16.57
C LEU A 10 -16.27 3.47 17.84
N ARG A 11 -16.89 3.08 18.96
CA ARG A 11 -16.49 3.52 20.29
C ARG A 11 -16.37 2.32 21.21
N ASN A 12 -15.20 2.14 21.81
CA ASN A 12 -14.91 1.00 22.70
C ASN A 12 -15.21 -0.37 22.06
N GLY A 13 -14.97 -0.51 20.73
CA GLY A 13 -15.23 -1.73 19.99
C GLY A 13 -16.68 -1.94 19.56
N HIS A 14 -17.57 -1.00 19.85
CA HIS A 14 -18.98 -1.06 19.43
C HIS A 14 -19.25 -0.06 18.30
N VAL A 15 -19.98 -0.49 17.29
CA VAL A 15 -20.48 0.40 16.22
C VAL A 15 -21.54 1.33 16.82
N VAL A 16 -21.28 2.64 16.75
CA VAL A 16 -22.21 3.67 17.23
C VAL A 16 -22.84 4.47 16.09
N HIS A 17 -22.25 4.40 14.89
CA HIS A 17 -22.79 4.99 13.67
C HIS A 17 -22.31 4.18 12.48
N TYR A 18 -23.20 3.84 11.54
CA TYR A 18 -22.87 3.14 10.30
C TYR A 18 -23.94 3.45 9.25
N GLU A 19 -23.66 4.38 8.37
CA GLU A 19 -24.59 4.88 7.37
C GLU A 19 -23.93 5.11 6.02
N ALA A 20 -24.71 4.91 4.96
CA ALA A 20 -24.35 5.21 3.59
C ALA A 20 -25.27 6.31 3.05
N THR A 21 -24.69 7.22 2.24
CA THR A 21 -25.42 8.33 1.62
C THR A 21 -24.91 8.56 0.21
N GLY A 22 -25.80 8.84 -0.74
CA GLY A 22 -25.48 9.13 -2.13
C GLY A 22 -25.48 7.90 -3.04
N LYS A 23 -24.62 7.91 -4.06
CA LYS A 23 -24.55 6.89 -5.12
C LYS A 23 -23.17 6.24 -5.17
N ARG A 24 -23.08 5.02 -5.74
CA ARG A 24 -21.82 4.28 -5.92
C ARG A 24 -20.88 4.92 -6.95
N GLY A 25 -21.39 5.83 -7.78
CA GLY A 25 -20.62 6.54 -8.78
C GLY A 25 -21.39 7.74 -9.35
N SER A 26 -20.70 8.63 -10.07
CA SER A 26 -21.31 9.80 -10.72
C SER A 26 -22.21 9.44 -11.90
N GLU A 27 -21.92 8.32 -12.55
CA GLU A 27 -22.64 7.80 -13.72
C GLU A 27 -23.48 6.56 -13.37
N ASN A 28 -23.49 6.17 -12.10
CA ASN A 28 -24.18 4.99 -11.60
C ASN A 28 -25.40 5.43 -10.76
N GLU A 29 -26.59 5.01 -11.14
CA GLU A 29 -27.83 5.29 -10.40
C GLU A 29 -28.01 4.43 -9.14
N MET A 30 -27.15 3.43 -8.92
CA MET A 30 -27.23 2.57 -7.74
C MET A 30 -26.92 3.37 -6.46
N ALA A 31 -27.75 3.19 -5.43
CA ALA A 31 -27.53 3.82 -4.15
C ALA A 31 -26.21 3.34 -3.49
N MET A 32 -25.57 4.23 -2.74
CA MET A 32 -24.50 3.84 -1.84
C MET A 32 -25.08 2.96 -0.73
N GLU A 33 -24.45 1.84 -0.45
CA GLU A 33 -24.80 0.93 0.64
C GLU A 33 -23.60 0.75 1.58
N VAL A 34 -23.84 0.27 2.79
CA VAL A 34 -22.79 0.17 3.81
C VAL A 34 -21.75 -0.89 3.48
N ASP A 35 -22.11 -1.88 2.70
CA ASP A 35 -21.27 -3.04 2.33
C ASP A 35 -20.57 -2.88 0.97
N VAL A 36 -20.57 -1.68 0.38
CA VAL A 36 -19.86 -1.42 -0.88
C VAL A 36 -18.37 -1.61 -0.74
N LEU A 37 -17.75 -1.99 -1.85
CA LEU A 37 -16.32 -2.22 -1.96
C LEU A 37 -15.60 -0.97 -2.46
N PHE A 38 -14.58 -0.55 -1.73
CA PHE A 38 -13.74 0.60 -2.06
C PHE A 38 -12.32 0.18 -2.42
N ARG A 39 -11.75 0.82 -3.44
CA ARG A 39 -10.30 0.85 -3.63
C ARG A 39 -9.68 1.61 -2.46
N ILE A 40 -8.78 0.98 -1.73
CA ILE A 40 -8.22 1.59 -0.52
C ILE A 40 -6.80 2.11 -0.69
N TYR A 41 -6.21 1.80 -1.83
CA TYR A 41 -4.87 2.27 -2.17
C TYR A 41 -3.88 2.10 -0.99
N SER A 42 -3.30 3.18 -0.54
CA SER A 42 -2.25 3.16 0.48
C SER A 42 -2.69 2.70 1.87
N MET A 43 -3.99 2.53 2.12
CA MET A 43 -4.48 1.84 3.32
C MET A 43 -4.17 0.33 3.29
N THR A 44 -3.69 -0.21 2.16
CA THR A 44 -3.09 -1.54 2.05
C THR A 44 -1.80 -1.67 2.87
N LYS A 45 -1.00 -0.61 2.98
CA LYS A 45 0.33 -0.64 3.60
C LYS A 45 0.35 -1.14 5.05
N PRO A 46 -0.56 -0.71 5.93
CA PRO A 46 -0.63 -1.28 7.28
C PRO A 46 -0.84 -2.79 7.29
N VAL A 47 -1.65 -3.33 6.37
CA VAL A 47 -1.91 -4.77 6.27
C VAL A 47 -0.65 -5.52 5.84
N THR A 48 0.03 -5.05 4.80
CA THR A 48 1.32 -5.61 4.34
C THR A 48 2.40 -5.49 5.42
N SER A 49 2.42 -4.38 6.18
CA SER A 49 3.36 -4.22 7.29
C SER A 49 3.09 -5.21 8.42
N VAL A 50 1.81 -5.50 8.74
CA VAL A 50 1.43 -6.54 9.69
C VAL A 50 1.89 -7.91 9.21
N ALA A 51 1.71 -8.25 7.92
CA ALA A 51 2.21 -9.51 7.34
C ALA A 51 3.73 -9.64 7.50
N ALA A 52 4.50 -8.60 7.22
CA ALA A 52 5.94 -8.60 7.45
C ALA A 52 6.27 -8.77 8.93
N MET A 53 5.57 -8.09 9.84
CA MET A 53 5.84 -8.17 11.27
C MET A 53 5.44 -9.50 11.90
N GLN A 54 4.53 -10.28 11.30
CA GLN A 54 4.30 -11.68 11.68
C GLN A 54 5.55 -12.53 11.42
N LEU A 55 6.18 -12.35 10.27
CA LEU A 55 7.43 -13.04 9.93
C LEU A 55 8.60 -12.59 10.82
N TYR A 56 8.63 -11.32 11.22
CA TYR A 56 9.57 -10.80 12.20
C TYR A 56 9.38 -11.49 13.57
N GLU A 57 8.16 -11.62 14.09
CA GLU A 57 7.87 -12.33 15.34
C GLU A 57 8.25 -13.81 15.29
N GLN A 58 8.17 -14.42 14.12
CA GLN A 58 8.63 -15.78 13.87
C GLN A 58 10.17 -15.90 13.77
N GLY A 59 10.91 -14.78 13.88
CA GLY A 59 12.37 -14.76 13.77
C GLY A 59 12.90 -15.01 12.37
N LYS A 60 12.08 -14.85 11.33
CA LYS A 60 12.47 -15.09 9.93
C LYS A 60 13.40 -14.01 9.38
N PHE A 61 13.34 -12.81 9.94
CA PHE A 61 14.25 -11.71 9.67
C PHE A 61 14.41 -10.80 10.90
N GLN A 62 15.42 -9.92 10.85
CA GLN A 62 15.63 -8.84 11.80
C GLN A 62 15.42 -7.49 11.10
N LEU A 63 14.98 -6.46 11.83
CA LEU A 63 14.79 -5.12 11.27
C LEU A 63 16.10 -4.50 10.76
N SER A 64 17.24 -4.92 11.30
CA SER A 64 18.59 -4.54 10.85
C SER A 64 19.11 -5.36 9.67
N ASP A 65 18.41 -6.41 9.25
CA ASP A 65 18.84 -7.22 8.11
C ASP A 65 18.91 -6.36 6.85
N PRO A 66 19.95 -6.56 6.00
CA PRO A 66 20.01 -5.96 4.68
C PRO A 66 18.84 -6.42 3.82
N VAL A 67 18.19 -5.48 3.13
CA VAL A 67 17.13 -5.81 2.14
C VAL A 67 17.66 -6.75 1.07
N THR A 68 18.93 -6.61 0.68
CA THR A 68 19.61 -7.45 -0.32
C THR A 68 19.75 -8.91 0.08
N LYS A 69 19.55 -9.24 1.35
CA LYS A 69 19.47 -10.64 1.83
C LYS A 69 18.25 -11.35 1.22
N PHE A 70 17.16 -10.63 0.98
CA PHE A 70 15.90 -11.15 0.46
C PHE A 70 15.65 -10.72 -0.99
N VAL A 71 16.19 -9.58 -1.38
CA VAL A 71 16.03 -8.95 -2.70
C VAL A 71 17.40 -8.59 -3.27
N PRO A 72 18.20 -9.60 -3.70
CA PRO A 72 19.57 -9.39 -4.19
C PRO A 72 19.65 -8.52 -5.44
N GLU A 73 18.55 -8.34 -6.17
CA GLU A 73 18.43 -7.47 -7.34
C GLU A 73 18.74 -6.01 -6.99
N LEU A 74 18.54 -5.60 -5.74
CA LEU A 74 18.75 -4.22 -5.27
C LEU A 74 20.19 -3.95 -4.79
N LYS A 75 21.14 -4.87 -5.01
CA LYS A 75 22.53 -4.73 -4.50
C LYS A 75 23.34 -3.60 -5.15
N ASP A 76 23.04 -3.28 -6.40
CA ASP A 76 23.82 -2.34 -7.20
C ASP A 76 23.14 -0.97 -7.39
N LEU A 77 22.14 -0.66 -6.52
CA LEU A 77 21.46 0.62 -6.54
C LEU A 77 22.45 1.78 -6.36
N LYS A 78 22.12 2.91 -6.98
CA LYS A 78 22.86 4.16 -6.86
C LYS A 78 21.93 5.27 -6.44
N VAL A 79 22.47 6.29 -5.80
CA VAL A 79 21.75 7.52 -5.49
C VAL A 79 21.98 8.52 -6.62
N LEU A 80 20.93 9.21 -7.06
CA LEU A 80 21.06 10.36 -7.95
C LEU A 80 21.06 11.62 -7.06
N ASN A 81 22.21 12.27 -6.96
CA ASN A 81 22.37 13.47 -6.13
C ASN A 81 21.77 14.73 -6.77
N GLU A 82 21.78 15.84 -6.04
CA GLU A 82 21.23 17.12 -6.50
C GLU A 82 21.95 17.71 -7.72
N ASP A 83 23.23 17.34 -7.93
CA ASP A 83 24.03 17.73 -9.11
C ASP A 83 23.71 16.86 -10.36
N GLY A 84 22.78 15.92 -10.25
CA GLY A 84 22.42 14.99 -11.33
C GLY A 84 23.45 13.90 -11.57
N GLN A 85 24.32 13.61 -10.60
CA GLN A 85 25.36 12.59 -10.70
C GLN A 85 24.98 11.34 -9.90
N PHE A 86 25.31 10.17 -10.44
CA PHE A 86 25.14 8.90 -9.74
C PHE A 86 26.29 8.67 -8.76
N GLU A 87 25.95 8.47 -7.51
CA GLU A 87 26.91 8.09 -6.47
C GLU A 87 26.57 6.72 -5.87
N PRO A 88 27.54 5.98 -5.34
CA PRO A 88 27.29 4.70 -4.69
C PRO A 88 26.46 4.88 -3.41
N VAL A 89 25.71 3.86 -3.06
CA VAL A 89 25.03 3.78 -1.76
C VAL A 89 26.09 3.65 -0.67
N LYS A 90 26.05 4.56 0.34
CA LYS A 90 27.05 4.64 1.42
C LYS A 90 26.80 3.61 2.53
N GLN A 91 25.54 3.23 2.72
CA GLN A 91 25.13 2.23 3.72
C GLN A 91 24.06 1.30 3.17
N VAL A 92 24.09 0.05 3.60
CA VAL A 92 23.15 -0.96 3.12
C VAL A 92 21.74 -0.63 3.61
N MET A 93 20.77 -0.66 2.71
CA MET A 93 19.35 -0.51 3.00
C MET A 93 18.87 -1.64 3.90
N THR A 94 18.16 -1.32 4.99
CA THR A 94 17.65 -2.29 5.96
C THR A 94 16.14 -2.47 5.87
N MET A 95 15.63 -3.57 6.41
CA MET A 95 14.20 -3.84 6.55
C MET A 95 13.46 -2.74 7.31
N HIS A 96 14.10 -2.18 8.36
CA HIS A 96 13.54 -1.05 9.11
C HIS A 96 13.34 0.19 8.23
N GLN A 97 14.32 0.51 7.40
CA GLN A 97 14.25 1.66 6.50
C GLN A 97 13.17 1.51 5.40
N LEU A 98 12.90 0.28 4.93
CA LEU A 98 11.74 0.04 4.06
C LEU A 98 10.42 0.39 4.74
N LEU A 99 10.21 -0.13 5.95
CA LEU A 99 8.97 0.07 6.71
C LEU A 99 8.76 1.53 7.14
N MET A 100 9.84 2.31 7.28
CA MET A 100 9.79 3.73 7.62
C MET A 100 9.72 4.68 6.42
N HIS A 101 9.76 4.19 5.19
CA HIS A 101 9.92 5.02 3.99
C HIS A 101 11.19 5.88 3.99
N THR A 102 12.28 5.40 4.61
CA THR A 102 13.60 6.05 4.57
C THR A 102 14.60 5.29 3.70
N ALA A 103 14.13 4.38 2.86
CA ALA A 103 14.95 3.58 1.95
C ALA A 103 15.51 4.36 0.76
N GLY A 104 15.11 5.63 0.57
CA GLY A 104 15.53 6.46 -0.56
C GLY A 104 14.80 6.19 -1.88
N MET A 105 13.78 5.35 -1.90
CA MET A 105 12.94 5.07 -3.07
C MET A 105 11.92 6.18 -3.31
N SER A 106 11.23 6.15 -4.47
CA SER A 106 10.14 7.08 -4.83
C SER A 106 8.90 6.37 -5.35
N TYR A 107 7.84 7.14 -5.62
CA TYR A 107 6.65 6.77 -6.41
C TYR A 107 6.59 7.51 -7.76
N GLY A 108 7.37 8.57 -7.94
CA GLY A 108 7.29 9.42 -9.12
C GLY A 108 6.18 10.49 -9.06
N PHE A 109 5.67 10.83 -7.86
CA PHE A 109 4.56 11.78 -7.72
C PHE A 109 4.91 13.22 -8.08
N ASN A 110 6.18 13.62 -8.01
CA ASN A 110 6.65 14.96 -8.34
C ASN A 110 7.45 15.00 -9.65
N ALA A 111 7.08 14.16 -10.61
CA ALA A 111 7.80 14.04 -11.89
C ALA A 111 7.88 15.33 -12.71
N GLN A 112 7.07 16.34 -12.41
CA GLN A 112 7.15 17.66 -13.07
C GLN A 112 8.40 18.44 -12.66
N ASN A 113 8.91 18.23 -11.44
CA ASN A 113 9.97 19.02 -10.85
C ASN A 113 11.19 18.19 -10.37
N ASP A 114 11.15 16.88 -10.51
CA ASP A 114 12.16 16.00 -9.95
C ASP A 114 12.56 14.89 -10.94
N LEU A 115 13.88 14.79 -11.19
CA LEU A 115 14.41 13.86 -12.17
C LEU A 115 14.25 12.39 -11.74
N VAL A 116 14.42 12.08 -10.45
CA VAL A 116 14.22 10.71 -9.94
C VAL A 116 12.77 10.32 -10.13
N ASP A 117 11.83 11.19 -9.77
CA ASP A 117 10.41 10.95 -9.93
C ASP A 117 10.01 10.77 -11.41
N GLN A 118 10.67 11.50 -12.34
CA GLN A 118 10.48 11.28 -13.77
C GLN A 118 10.90 9.87 -14.21
N LEU A 119 12.02 9.38 -13.68
CA LEU A 119 12.49 8.03 -14.00
C LEU A 119 11.55 6.96 -13.45
N TYR A 120 11.06 7.12 -12.21
CA TYR A 120 10.07 6.20 -11.61
C TYR A 120 8.76 6.20 -12.41
N LEU A 121 8.24 7.38 -12.79
CA LEU A 121 7.03 7.48 -13.60
C LEU A 121 7.19 6.78 -14.96
N ARG A 122 8.35 6.96 -15.63
CA ARG A 122 8.65 6.34 -16.93
C ARG A 122 8.84 4.82 -16.85
N ALA A 123 9.32 4.31 -15.72
CA ALA A 123 9.55 2.88 -15.52
C ALA A 123 8.25 2.08 -15.44
N ASP A 124 7.12 2.76 -15.18
CA ASP A 124 5.78 2.16 -15.13
C ASP A 124 5.76 0.85 -14.31
N LEU A 125 6.24 0.95 -13.07
CA LEU A 125 6.38 -0.21 -12.17
C LEU A 125 5.06 -0.94 -11.97
N SER A 126 3.95 -0.21 -12.02
CA SER A 126 2.61 -0.75 -11.82
C SER A 126 2.11 -1.66 -12.95
N SER A 127 2.74 -1.63 -14.12
CA SER A 127 2.44 -2.55 -15.23
C SER A 127 3.25 -3.84 -15.19
N ALA A 128 4.03 -4.09 -14.13
CA ALA A 128 4.73 -5.36 -13.94
C ALA A 128 3.74 -6.51 -13.75
N ALA A 129 4.06 -7.67 -14.31
CA ALA A 129 3.18 -8.84 -14.22
C ALA A 129 3.13 -9.47 -12.81
N ASN A 130 4.14 -9.22 -11.98
CA ASN A 130 4.23 -9.69 -10.59
C ASN A 130 5.29 -8.89 -9.81
N LEU A 131 5.45 -9.18 -8.52
CA LEU A 131 6.42 -8.48 -7.67
C LEU A 131 7.89 -8.77 -8.03
N ASP A 132 8.21 -9.91 -8.62
CA ASP A 132 9.56 -10.19 -9.11
C ASP A 132 9.91 -9.31 -10.31
N GLU A 133 9.01 -9.17 -11.28
CA GLU A 133 9.24 -8.24 -12.41
C GLU A 133 9.27 -6.78 -11.92
N PHE A 134 8.40 -6.43 -10.98
CA PHE A 134 8.39 -5.11 -10.36
C PHE A 134 9.77 -4.75 -9.82
N VAL A 135 10.39 -5.64 -9.04
CA VAL A 135 11.70 -5.36 -8.43
C VAL A 135 12.83 -5.35 -9.46
N VAL A 136 12.75 -6.17 -10.52
CA VAL A 136 13.73 -6.14 -11.64
C VAL A 136 13.68 -4.80 -12.38
N ARG A 137 12.50 -4.21 -12.53
CA ARG A 137 12.35 -2.85 -13.10
C ARG A 137 12.86 -1.80 -12.11
N LEU A 138 12.52 -1.92 -10.83
CA LEU A 138 12.94 -1.01 -9.76
C LEU A 138 14.46 -0.96 -9.60
N ALA A 139 15.16 -2.10 -9.74
CA ALA A 139 16.61 -2.20 -9.63
C ALA A 139 17.39 -1.38 -10.67
N LYS A 140 16.73 -0.90 -11.72
CA LYS A 140 17.32 -0.03 -12.76
C LYS A 140 17.16 1.46 -12.44
N LEU A 141 16.44 1.80 -11.37
CA LEU A 141 16.14 3.18 -10.98
C LEU A 141 17.07 3.65 -9.86
N PRO A 142 17.41 4.93 -9.84
CA PRO A 142 18.18 5.48 -8.74
C PRO A 142 17.36 5.65 -7.49
N LEU A 143 18.04 5.65 -6.36
CA LEU A 143 17.51 6.20 -5.12
C LEU A 143 17.54 7.72 -5.16
N ARG A 144 16.60 8.36 -4.48
CA ARG A 144 16.49 9.81 -4.30
C ARG A 144 17.43 10.36 -3.22
N SER A 145 17.73 9.54 -2.23
CA SER A 145 18.61 9.86 -1.10
C SER A 145 19.33 8.61 -0.61
N GLN A 146 20.34 8.79 0.20
CA GLN A 146 20.98 7.65 0.89
C GLN A 146 19.97 6.97 1.81
N PRO A 147 19.97 5.62 1.89
CA PRO A 147 19.12 4.88 2.82
C PRO A 147 19.31 5.40 4.26
N GLY A 148 18.19 5.70 4.94
CA GLY A 148 18.17 6.24 6.30
C GLY A 148 18.30 7.75 6.44
N GLU A 149 18.60 8.46 5.36
CA GLU A 149 18.87 9.90 5.42
C GLU A 149 17.59 10.73 5.56
N ARG A 150 16.60 10.45 4.71
CA ARG A 150 15.35 11.25 4.65
C ARG A 150 14.12 10.36 4.56
N TYR A 151 13.02 10.83 5.11
CA TYR A 151 11.71 10.27 4.83
C TYR A 151 11.29 10.64 3.41
N HIS A 152 10.95 9.63 2.61
CA HIS A 152 10.35 9.83 1.30
C HIS A 152 9.33 8.72 1.02
N TYR A 153 8.06 9.10 0.93
CA TYR A 153 6.98 8.19 0.66
C TYR A 153 7.16 7.50 -0.69
N SER A 154 7.14 6.16 -0.72
CA SER A 154 7.69 5.41 -1.85
C SER A 154 7.10 4.01 -2.00
N VAL A 155 7.53 3.31 -3.06
CA VAL A 155 7.23 1.90 -3.34
C VAL A 155 7.88 0.90 -2.35
N ALA A 156 8.43 1.36 -1.25
CA ALA A 156 9.11 0.52 -0.27
C ALA A 156 8.23 -0.61 0.29
N VAL A 157 6.91 -0.36 0.44
CA VAL A 157 6.00 -1.40 0.95
C VAL A 157 5.63 -2.43 -0.12
N ASP A 158 5.73 -2.09 -1.41
CA ASP A 158 5.63 -3.09 -2.48
C ASP A 158 6.83 -4.05 -2.44
N VAL A 159 8.04 -3.52 -2.19
CA VAL A 159 9.24 -4.34 -1.94
C VAL A 159 9.07 -5.18 -0.67
N THR A 160 8.45 -4.63 0.38
CA THR A 160 8.12 -5.39 1.59
C THR A 160 7.17 -6.55 1.28
N GLY A 161 6.19 -6.35 0.40
CA GLY A 161 5.31 -7.41 -0.09
C GLY A 161 6.06 -8.56 -0.76
N LEU A 162 7.01 -8.26 -1.66
CA LEU A 162 7.89 -9.26 -2.25
C LEU A 162 8.71 -10.02 -1.19
N ILE A 163 9.19 -9.32 -0.17
CA ILE A 163 9.95 -9.95 0.92
C ILE A 163 9.07 -10.92 1.70
N VAL A 164 7.79 -10.56 1.93
CA VAL A 164 6.81 -11.48 2.53
C VAL A 164 6.68 -12.75 1.68
N GLU A 165 6.51 -12.61 0.35
CA GLU A 165 6.44 -13.77 -0.56
C GLU A 165 7.68 -14.66 -0.46
N ARG A 166 8.88 -14.07 -0.55
CA ARG A 166 10.14 -14.80 -0.57
C ARG A 166 10.47 -15.50 0.75
N ILE A 167 10.08 -14.92 1.87
CA ILE A 167 10.30 -15.53 3.19
C ILE A 167 9.27 -16.62 3.48
N SER A 168 8.01 -16.39 3.15
CA SER A 168 6.91 -17.33 3.43
C SER A 168 6.84 -18.48 2.41
N GLY A 169 7.25 -18.23 1.17
CA GLY A 169 7.02 -19.14 0.05
C GLY A 169 5.59 -19.10 -0.51
N GLN A 170 4.77 -18.16 -0.06
CA GLN A 170 3.39 -17.93 -0.51
C GLN A 170 3.30 -16.61 -1.29
N ARG A 171 2.38 -16.50 -2.25
CA ARG A 171 2.05 -15.20 -2.87
C ARG A 171 1.50 -14.25 -1.80
N LEU A 172 1.68 -12.94 -2.01
CA LEU A 172 1.28 -11.93 -1.02
C LEU A 172 -0.21 -11.96 -0.72
N ASP A 173 -1.05 -12.14 -1.74
CA ASP A 173 -2.50 -12.24 -1.58
C ASP A 173 -2.91 -13.47 -0.76
N GLU A 174 -2.29 -14.62 -1.02
CA GLU A 174 -2.53 -15.87 -0.29
C GLU A 174 -2.08 -15.74 1.17
N TYR A 175 -0.87 -15.19 1.40
CA TYR A 175 -0.36 -14.99 2.74
C TYR A 175 -1.26 -14.06 3.57
N ILE A 176 -1.61 -12.90 3.01
CA ILE A 176 -2.47 -11.91 3.69
C ILE A 176 -3.85 -12.53 3.96
N LYS A 177 -4.42 -13.23 2.99
CA LYS A 177 -5.71 -13.90 3.14
C LYS A 177 -5.70 -14.89 4.29
N GLU A 178 -4.77 -15.85 4.28
CA GLU A 178 -4.69 -16.93 5.27
C GLU A 178 -4.34 -16.43 6.69
N HIS A 179 -3.41 -15.47 6.81
CA HIS A 179 -2.83 -15.10 8.09
C HIS A 179 -3.43 -13.82 8.71
N ILE A 180 -4.22 -13.05 7.95
CA ILE A 180 -4.80 -11.79 8.42
C ILE A 180 -6.30 -11.73 8.16
N LEU A 181 -6.74 -11.90 6.88
CA LEU A 181 -8.12 -11.63 6.51
C LEU A 181 -9.07 -12.69 7.04
N GLU A 182 -8.80 -13.97 6.81
CA GLU A 182 -9.64 -15.07 7.30
C GLU A 182 -9.70 -15.10 8.84
N PRO A 183 -8.57 -15.02 9.58
CA PRO A 183 -8.61 -14.97 11.03
C PRO A 183 -9.40 -13.78 11.60
N LEU A 184 -9.39 -12.64 10.91
CA LEU A 184 -10.15 -11.47 11.31
C LEU A 184 -11.58 -11.43 10.73
N GLU A 185 -12.02 -12.47 10.02
CA GLU A 185 -13.32 -12.51 9.33
C GLU A 185 -13.55 -11.31 8.40
N MET A 186 -12.49 -10.86 7.70
CA MET A 186 -12.53 -9.79 6.72
C MET A 186 -12.92 -10.36 5.34
N ASN A 187 -14.17 -10.81 5.22
CA ASN A 187 -14.66 -11.61 4.10
C ASN A 187 -14.94 -10.80 2.82
N ASP A 188 -14.83 -9.49 2.91
CA ASP A 188 -15.02 -8.55 1.80
C ASP A 188 -13.76 -7.69 1.57
N THR A 189 -12.58 -8.31 1.79
CA THR A 189 -11.27 -7.69 1.52
C THR A 189 -10.49 -8.56 0.54
N PHE A 190 -10.05 -7.98 -0.57
CA PHE A 190 -9.45 -8.69 -1.69
C PHE A 190 -8.34 -7.88 -2.37
N PHE A 191 -7.38 -8.56 -3.01
CA PHE A 191 -6.59 -7.95 -4.09
C PHE A 191 -7.34 -7.97 -5.42
N GLU A 192 -8.10 -9.04 -5.69
CA GLU A 192 -8.96 -9.18 -6.85
C GLU A 192 -10.41 -9.35 -6.40
N VAL A 193 -11.30 -8.52 -6.92
CA VAL A 193 -12.73 -8.56 -6.57
C VAL A 193 -13.40 -9.78 -7.22
N PRO A 194 -13.97 -10.69 -6.43
CA PRO A 194 -14.69 -11.84 -6.94
C PRO A 194 -15.85 -11.44 -7.87
N GLU A 195 -16.11 -12.23 -8.89
CA GLU A 195 -17.11 -11.94 -9.92
C GLU A 195 -18.51 -11.65 -9.34
N ASP A 196 -18.91 -12.43 -8.35
CA ASP A 196 -20.20 -12.33 -7.66
C ASP A 196 -20.31 -11.09 -6.74
N LYS A 197 -19.21 -10.33 -6.55
CA LYS A 197 -19.17 -9.10 -5.72
C LYS A 197 -18.89 -7.83 -6.52
N ARG A 198 -18.71 -7.93 -7.84
CA ARG A 198 -18.34 -6.78 -8.69
C ARG A 198 -19.41 -5.69 -8.76
N ASP A 199 -20.66 -6.02 -8.58
CA ASP A 199 -21.78 -5.09 -8.50
C ASP A 199 -21.70 -4.16 -7.27
N ARG A 200 -21.00 -4.58 -6.21
CA ARG A 200 -20.76 -3.78 -4.99
C ARG A 200 -19.56 -2.84 -5.12
N PHE A 201 -18.77 -2.93 -6.19
CA PHE A 201 -17.54 -2.16 -6.38
C PHE A 201 -17.85 -0.74 -6.81
N THR A 202 -17.33 0.25 -6.08
CA THR A 202 -17.58 1.67 -6.33
C THR A 202 -16.72 2.21 -7.46
N GLN A 203 -17.24 3.21 -8.18
CA GLN A 203 -16.45 4.00 -9.12
C GLN A 203 -15.45 4.88 -8.37
N ASN A 204 -14.29 5.11 -8.97
CA ASN A 204 -13.32 6.09 -8.50
C ASN A 204 -13.47 7.41 -9.25
N HIS A 205 -13.25 8.55 -8.57
CA HIS A 205 -13.51 9.85 -9.13
C HIS A 205 -12.40 10.84 -8.84
N PHE A 206 -12.27 11.83 -9.74
CA PHE A 206 -11.54 13.04 -9.47
C PHE A 206 -12.40 14.26 -9.85
N ILE A 207 -12.03 15.42 -9.32
CA ILE A 207 -12.67 16.68 -9.72
C ILE A 207 -11.88 17.24 -10.90
N ASN A 208 -12.57 17.45 -12.03
CA ASN A 208 -11.98 18.17 -13.16
C ASN A 208 -11.68 19.61 -12.72
N PRO A 209 -10.42 20.07 -12.75
CA PRO A 209 -10.06 21.39 -12.25
C PRO A 209 -10.61 22.54 -13.07
N GLU A 210 -10.92 22.32 -14.36
CA GLU A 210 -11.45 23.33 -15.25
C GLU A 210 -12.96 23.52 -15.08
N THR A 211 -13.71 22.45 -14.93
CA THR A 211 -15.18 22.48 -14.87
C THR A 211 -15.73 22.36 -13.45
N GLY A 212 -14.94 21.93 -12.47
CA GLY A 212 -15.38 21.62 -11.12
C GLY A 212 -16.35 20.44 -11.04
N THR A 213 -16.47 19.66 -12.10
CA THR A 213 -17.34 18.48 -12.15
C THR A 213 -16.62 17.23 -11.66
N LEU A 214 -17.39 16.30 -11.10
CA LEU A 214 -16.91 14.97 -10.74
C LEU A 214 -16.82 14.10 -11.99
N VAL A 215 -15.65 13.52 -12.26
CA VAL A 215 -15.38 12.66 -13.41
C VAL A 215 -14.97 11.30 -12.95
N ASN A 216 -15.51 10.25 -13.59
CA ASN A 216 -15.10 8.88 -13.35
C ASN A 216 -13.68 8.65 -13.88
N SER A 217 -12.75 8.29 -12.99
CA SER A 217 -11.34 8.08 -13.31
C SER A 217 -11.07 6.77 -14.07
N ASP A 218 -12.03 5.85 -14.11
CA ASP A 218 -11.89 4.58 -14.83
C ASP A 218 -11.86 4.80 -16.35
N TYR A 219 -12.47 5.90 -16.83
CA TYR A 219 -12.60 6.22 -18.26
C TYR A 219 -11.82 7.45 -18.72
N ALA A 220 -11.33 8.27 -17.82
CA ALA A 220 -10.65 9.52 -18.16
C ALA A 220 -9.19 9.51 -17.68
N PRO A 221 -8.24 10.10 -18.45
CA PRO A 221 -6.88 10.27 -17.95
C PRO A 221 -6.91 11.18 -16.72
N ALA A 222 -6.36 10.67 -15.62
CA ALA A 222 -6.26 11.45 -14.40
C ALA A 222 -5.40 12.71 -14.62
N PRO A 223 -5.78 13.88 -14.09
CA PRO A 223 -5.15 15.17 -14.42
C PRO A 223 -3.69 15.31 -13.96
N TYR A 224 -3.17 14.39 -13.17
CA TYR A 224 -1.82 14.45 -12.59
C TYR A 224 -0.86 13.40 -13.14
N GLY A 225 -1.08 12.90 -14.35
CA GLY A 225 -0.18 11.89 -14.96
C GLY A 225 -0.23 10.53 -14.30
N TYR A 226 -1.21 10.25 -13.46
CA TYR A 226 -1.51 8.91 -13.02
C TYR A 226 -1.88 8.09 -14.25
N ARG A 227 -0.94 7.30 -14.73
CA ARG A 227 -1.20 6.33 -15.78
C ARG A 227 -2.14 5.25 -15.26
N LYS A 228 -2.82 4.55 -16.19
CA LYS A 228 -3.33 3.21 -15.91
C LYS A 228 -2.22 2.44 -15.20
N GLY A 229 -2.36 2.23 -13.95
CA GLY A 229 -1.38 1.60 -13.08
C GLY A 229 -2.10 1.24 -11.79
N VAL A 230 -1.39 1.08 -10.71
CA VAL A 230 -1.95 0.73 -9.38
C VAL A 230 -3.22 1.52 -9.01
N ALA A 231 -3.34 2.77 -9.47
CA ALA A 231 -4.53 3.59 -9.26
C ALA A 231 -5.73 3.19 -10.14
N LEU A 232 -5.51 2.51 -11.24
CA LEU A 232 -6.50 2.20 -12.27
C LEU A 232 -6.50 0.71 -12.66
N SER A 233 -5.90 -0.18 -11.84
CA SER A 233 -6.17 -1.61 -12.02
C SER A 233 -7.67 -1.79 -11.90
N ASP A 234 -8.26 -2.54 -12.79
CA ASP A 234 -9.69 -2.85 -12.75
C ASP A 234 -10.06 -3.72 -11.55
N PHE A 235 -9.07 -4.23 -10.81
CA PHE A 235 -9.22 -5.15 -9.67
C PHE A 235 -10.01 -6.44 -10.02
N PHE A 236 -10.13 -6.75 -11.33
CA PHE A 236 -10.89 -7.88 -11.85
C PHE A 236 -10.05 -8.91 -12.59
N ASP A 237 -8.78 -8.59 -12.86
CA ASP A 237 -7.78 -9.47 -13.48
C ASP A 237 -6.40 -9.02 -12.97
N VAL A 238 -6.14 -9.30 -11.70
CA VAL A 238 -4.97 -8.80 -10.98
C VAL A 238 -3.84 -9.81 -11.05
N THR A 239 -2.70 -9.38 -11.59
CA THR A 239 -1.47 -10.18 -11.63
C THR A 239 -0.40 -9.64 -10.69
N LEU A 240 -0.38 -8.32 -10.44
CA LEU A 240 0.52 -7.65 -9.51
C LEU A 240 -0.19 -7.40 -8.17
N PHE A 241 0.08 -8.22 -7.17
CA PHE A 241 -0.43 -8.06 -5.81
C PHE A 241 0.38 -6.99 -5.06
N ALA A 242 0.12 -5.72 -5.38
CA ALA A 242 0.90 -4.59 -4.90
C ALA A 242 0.69 -4.36 -3.40
N GLY A 243 1.71 -4.61 -2.59
CA GLY A 243 1.67 -4.43 -1.12
C GLY A 243 1.48 -2.98 -0.68
N GLY A 244 1.77 -2.03 -1.57
CA GLY A 244 1.60 -0.60 -1.32
C GLY A 244 0.20 -0.04 -1.59
N ALA A 245 -0.67 -0.73 -2.39
CA ALA A 245 -1.92 -0.11 -2.84
C ALA A 245 -2.98 -1.09 -3.38
N GLY A 246 -2.76 -2.40 -3.34
CA GLY A 246 -3.53 -3.38 -4.14
C GLY A 246 -4.84 -3.87 -3.52
N LEU A 247 -5.19 -3.52 -2.28
CA LEU A 247 -6.39 -4.04 -1.63
C LEU A 247 -7.66 -3.24 -1.94
N VAL A 248 -8.76 -3.97 -1.92
CA VAL A 248 -10.15 -3.48 -1.89
C VAL A 248 -10.78 -3.99 -0.61
N PHE A 249 -11.64 -3.21 0.04
CA PHE A 249 -12.40 -3.63 1.23
C PHE A 249 -13.72 -2.90 1.44
N THR A 250 -14.52 -3.39 2.40
CA THR A 250 -15.64 -2.65 3.00
C THR A 250 -15.17 -1.85 4.22
N ALA A 251 -15.91 -0.81 4.58
CA ALA A 251 -15.62 -0.02 5.77
C ALA A 251 -15.59 -0.90 7.04
N MET A 252 -16.46 -1.91 7.13
CA MET A 252 -16.54 -2.80 8.29
C MET A 252 -15.30 -3.70 8.40
N ASP A 253 -14.81 -4.27 7.29
CA ASP A 253 -13.62 -5.11 7.32
C ASP A 253 -12.40 -4.34 7.81
N TYR A 254 -12.23 -3.11 7.29
CA TYR A 254 -11.12 -2.28 7.78
C TYR A 254 -11.27 -1.87 9.24
N ALA A 255 -12.50 -1.67 9.71
CA ALA A 255 -12.76 -1.41 11.12
C ALA A 255 -12.33 -2.60 12.01
N ARG A 256 -12.54 -3.85 11.57
CA ARG A 256 -12.04 -5.05 12.27
C ARG A 256 -10.51 -5.06 12.34
N PHE A 257 -9.84 -4.77 11.23
CA PHE A 257 -8.38 -4.64 11.21
C PHE A 257 -7.89 -3.53 12.15
N ALA A 258 -8.49 -2.35 12.10
CA ALA A 258 -8.14 -1.23 12.96
C ALA A 258 -8.40 -1.53 14.45
N GLU A 259 -9.50 -2.21 14.77
CA GLU A 259 -9.84 -2.61 16.13
C GLU A 259 -8.85 -3.68 16.66
N MET A 260 -8.42 -4.63 15.83
CA MET A 260 -7.35 -5.57 16.16
C MET A 260 -6.07 -4.83 16.58
N LEU A 261 -5.65 -3.82 15.79
CA LEU A 261 -4.49 -3.00 16.12
C LEU A 261 -4.70 -2.23 17.44
N ARG A 262 -5.85 -1.60 17.62
CA ARG A 262 -6.21 -0.85 18.84
C ARG A 262 -6.18 -1.73 20.09
N ARG A 263 -6.58 -3.00 19.98
CA ARG A 263 -6.54 -3.99 21.06
C ARG A 263 -5.17 -4.63 21.28
N GLY A 264 -4.12 -4.13 20.64
CA GLY A 264 -2.77 -4.64 20.81
C GLY A 264 -2.52 -5.97 20.09
N GLY A 265 -3.12 -6.15 18.92
CA GLY A 265 -2.87 -7.26 18.01
C GLY A 265 -3.82 -8.44 18.15
N GLU A 266 -4.96 -8.27 18.81
CA GLU A 266 -5.97 -9.32 19.01
C GLU A 266 -7.38 -8.80 18.79
N LEU A 267 -8.22 -9.60 18.15
CA LEU A 267 -9.65 -9.36 18.01
C LEU A 267 -10.41 -10.67 18.17
N ASP A 268 -11.49 -10.65 18.94
CA ASP A 268 -12.44 -11.77 19.13
C ASP A 268 -11.73 -13.11 19.53
N GLY A 269 -10.64 -13.01 20.32
CA GLY A 269 -9.84 -14.16 20.76
C GLY A 269 -8.78 -14.61 19.77
N VAL A 270 -8.71 -14.00 18.59
CA VAL A 270 -7.71 -14.31 17.56
C VAL A 270 -6.55 -13.30 17.63
N ARG A 271 -5.34 -13.81 17.81
CA ARG A 271 -4.12 -13.00 17.86
C ARG A 271 -3.42 -12.99 16.51
N ILE A 272 -3.24 -11.80 15.97
CA ILE A 272 -2.53 -11.54 14.72
C ILE A 272 -1.08 -11.16 14.97
N LEU A 273 -0.82 -10.31 15.99
CA LEU A 273 0.51 -9.87 16.43
C LEU A 273 0.57 -9.77 17.95
N GLY A 274 1.76 -9.85 18.50
CA GLY A 274 2.00 -9.61 19.92
C GLY A 274 1.84 -8.12 20.30
N PRO A 275 1.39 -7.81 21.53
CA PRO A 275 1.14 -6.43 21.95
C PRO A 275 2.40 -5.57 22.00
N LYS A 276 3.57 -6.18 22.19
CA LYS A 276 4.85 -5.45 22.16
C LYS A 276 5.22 -5.04 20.74
N THR A 277 4.91 -5.87 19.74
CA THR A 277 5.13 -5.58 18.33
C THR A 277 4.21 -4.44 17.87
N ILE A 278 2.92 -4.49 18.22
CA ILE A 278 1.99 -3.38 17.93
C ILE A 278 2.48 -2.08 18.58
N LYS A 279 2.86 -2.13 19.85
CA LYS A 279 3.41 -0.95 20.54
C LYS A 279 4.69 -0.42 19.88
N PHE A 280 5.53 -1.31 19.36
CA PHE A 280 6.72 -0.92 18.61
C PHE A 280 6.33 -0.28 17.27
N MET A 281 5.48 -0.91 16.45
CA MET A 281 5.05 -0.41 15.15
C MET A 281 4.41 0.99 15.21
N THR A 282 3.71 1.30 16.31
CA THR A 282 2.98 2.56 16.48
C THR A 282 3.79 3.69 17.13
N ARG A 283 5.10 3.52 17.33
CA ARG A 283 6.00 4.58 17.78
C ARG A 283 6.46 5.45 16.61
N ASN A 284 6.91 6.66 16.92
CA ASN A 284 7.74 7.42 15.98
C ASN A 284 9.11 6.75 15.87
N HIS A 285 9.47 6.34 14.65
CA HIS A 285 10.77 5.75 14.31
C HIS A 285 11.65 6.68 13.49
N LEU A 286 11.12 7.84 13.07
CA LEU A 286 11.88 8.83 12.32
C LEU A 286 12.77 9.63 13.26
N ALA A 287 14.01 9.89 12.84
CA ALA A 287 14.87 10.85 13.49
C ALA A 287 14.33 12.27 13.28
N GLU A 288 14.63 13.20 14.22
CA GLU A 288 14.11 14.58 14.16
C GLU A 288 14.52 15.32 12.88
N ASP A 289 15.69 15.03 12.35
CA ASP A 289 16.27 15.61 11.13
C ASP A 289 15.88 14.89 9.82
N SER A 290 15.20 13.77 9.89
CA SER A 290 14.80 12.99 8.70
C SER A 290 13.52 13.49 8.01
N MET A 291 12.84 14.50 8.57
CA MET A 291 11.59 15.05 8.04
C MET A 291 11.76 16.33 7.21
N HIS A 292 13.00 16.75 6.97
CA HIS A 292 13.32 17.99 6.22
C HIS A 292 13.96 17.73 4.88
#